data_723631e3da425d3aaab1a45f451ac9f9
#
_entry.id   723631e3da425d3aaab1a45f451ac9f9
#
_cell.length_a   1.000
_cell.length_b   1.000
_cell.length_c   1.000
_cell.angle_alpha   90.00
_cell.angle_beta   90.00
_cell.angle_gamma   90.00
#
_symmetry.space_group_name_H-M   'P 1'
#
loop_
_entity.id
_entity.type
_entity.pdbx_description
1 polymer ?
#
loop_
_entity_poly.entity_id
_entity_poly.type
_entity_poly.pdbx_seq_one_letter_code
_entity_poly.pdbx_strand_id
1 'polypeptide(L)'
;MILDFGDGFFLRQATTADHPALAMICLKTGDAGKDATGREDDPDLLGLVYTIPYQVLEPDLAFIVDGPAGTCGYLLGAADTNSFNAKLATEWYPDLQARVADPGSDNSRWRGSDWLRHKIHHPNFALPQALAAYPSHGHIDLLPQARGKGIGRRAMGFLDQRLAASGSTGLCLEVMPQNIDALNFYNSIGFGVLHDPELPKDCIYVAKRLAFAPEVAG
;
A
#
# COMPACT_ATOMS: atom_id res chain seq x y z
N MET A 1 15.72 14.54 0.72
CA MET A 1 14.76 14.86 -0.36
C MET A 1 15.09 14.01 -1.57
N ILE A 2 14.10 13.29 -2.13
CA ILE A 2 14.25 12.43 -3.31
C ILE A 2 13.57 13.08 -4.52
N LEU A 3 12.32 13.55 -4.36
CA LEU A 3 11.60 14.32 -5.36
C LEU A 3 11.05 15.59 -4.71
N ASP A 4 11.24 16.71 -5.38
CA ASP A 4 10.57 17.97 -5.04
C ASP A 4 9.30 18.08 -5.89
N PHE A 5 8.14 18.24 -5.24
CA PHE A 5 6.85 18.39 -5.92
C PHE A 5 6.47 19.86 -6.13
N GLY A 6 7.21 20.80 -5.53
CA GLY A 6 6.87 22.22 -5.47
C GLY A 6 5.99 22.56 -4.27
N ASP A 7 5.79 23.87 -4.04
CA ASP A 7 4.94 24.39 -2.95
C ASP A 7 5.27 23.84 -1.55
N GLY A 8 6.54 23.45 -1.33
CA GLY A 8 7.00 22.84 -0.08
C GLY A 8 6.62 21.38 0.11
N PHE A 9 6.09 20.70 -0.92
CA PHE A 9 5.85 19.26 -0.90
C PHE A 9 7.04 18.50 -1.50
N PHE A 10 7.45 17.42 -0.85
CA PHE A 10 8.54 16.57 -1.34
C PHE A 10 8.42 15.13 -0.88
N LEU A 11 9.07 14.23 -1.62
CA LEU A 11 9.23 12.82 -1.26
C LEU A 11 10.58 12.60 -0.59
N ARG A 12 10.60 11.84 0.48
CA ARG A 12 11.80 11.32 1.14
C ARG A 12 11.67 9.86 1.51
N GLN A 13 12.80 9.21 1.82
CA GLN A 13 12.79 7.88 2.42
C GLN A 13 12.05 7.90 3.74
N ALA A 14 11.23 6.87 3.98
CA ALA A 14 10.63 6.61 5.28
C ALA A 14 11.69 5.99 6.23
N THR A 15 11.53 6.28 7.51
CA THR A 15 12.34 5.72 8.60
C THR A 15 11.43 5.14 9.69
N THR A 16 12.00 4.45 10.66
CA THR A 16 11.23 3.94 11.82
C THR A 16 10.55 5.07 12.62
N ALA A 17 11.11 6.28 12.61
CA ALA A 17 10.50 7.46 13.23
C ALA A 17 9.18 7.88 12.56
N ASP A 18 8.92 7.41 11.34
CA ASP A 18 7.70 7.73 10.59
C ASP A 18 6.55 6.75 10.85
N HIS A 19 6.74 5.68 11.62
CA HIS A 19 5.69 4.70 11.92
C HIS A 19 4.39 5.34 12.43
N PRO A 20 4.41 6.31 13.36
CA PRO A 20 3.18 6.99 13.79
C PRO A 20 2.48 7.75 12.65
N ALA A 21 3.24 8.37 11.75
CA ALA A 21 2.68 9.09 10.61
C ALA A 21 2.09 8.12 9.58
N LEU A 22 2.78 7.00 9.29
CA LEU A 22 2.28 5.94 8.42
C LEU A 22 0.94 5.38 8.94
N ALA A 23 0.86 5.05 10.23
CA ALA A 23 -0.38 4.54 10.85
C ALA A 23 -1.50 5.59 10.80
N MET A 24 -1.21 6.84 11.15
CA MET A 24 -2.17 7.94 11.14
C MET A 24 -2.72 8.20 9.73
N ILE A 25 -1.87 8.27 8.71
CA ILE A 25 -2.33 8.49 7.33
C ILE A 25 -3.17 7.31 6.86
N CYS A 26 -2.73 6.08 7.14
CA CYS A 26 -3.48 4.87 6.81
C CYS A 26 -4.89 4.89 7.43
N LEU A 27 -5.01 5.25 8.70
CA LEU A 27 -6.29 5.40 9.38
C LEU A 27 -7.16 6.50 8.75
N LYS A 28 -6.57 7.65 8.42
CA LYS A 28 -7.27 8.80 7.82
C LYS A 28 -7.70 8.58 6.36
N THR A 29 -7.24 7.50 5.74
CA THR A 29 -7.59 7.14 4.35
C THR A 29 -8.15 5.73 4.22
N GLY A 30 -8.25 4.98 5.32
CA GLY A 30 -8.54 3.54 5.35
C GLY A 30 -9.98 3.14 5.02
N ASP A 31 -10.94 4.07 4.96
CA ASP A 31 -12.32 3.82 4.55
C ASP A 31 -12.55 4.26 3.09
N ALA A 32 -12.04 3.45 2.15
CA ALA A 32 -12.14 3.75 0.72
C ALA A 32 -11.65 5.18 0.37
N GLY A 33 -10.51 5.59 0.91
CA GLY A 33 -9.92 6.91 0.75
C GLY A 33 -10.43 7.97 1.71
N LYS A 34 -11.31 7.59 2.66
CA LYS A 34 -11.89 8.44 3.71
C LYS A 34 -11.36 8.05 5.09
N ASP A 35 -11.66 8.88 6.08
CA ASP A 35 -11.27 8.70 7.47
C ASP A 35 -11.99 7.48 8.09
N ALA A 36 -11.21 6.48 8.50
CA ALA A 36 -11.69 5.25 9.15
C ALA A 36 -11.74 5.36 10.70
N THR A 37 -11.36 6.49 11.29
CA THR A 37 -11.28 6.66 12.77
C THR A 37 -12.58 6.26 13.48
N GLY A 38 -13.74 6.50 12.85
CA GLY A 38 -15.05 6.14 13.43
C GLY A 38 -15.42 4.67 13.31
N ARG A 39 -14.67 3.88 12.56
CA ARG A 39 -14.91 2.45 12.32
C ARG A 39 -14.02 1.56 13.16
N GLU A 40 -12.78 2.00 13.38
CA GLU A 40 -11.74 1.20 14.02
C GLU A 40 -11.70 1.49 15.52
N ASP A 41 -11.71 0.46 16.34
CA ASP A 41 -11.56 0.56 17.81
C ASP A 41 -10.10 0.47 18.25
N ASP A 42 -9.21 0.06 17.33
CA ASP A 42 -7.76 0.08 17.51
C ASP A 42 -7.13 0.87 16.34
N PRO A 43 -6.73 2.13 16.58
CA PRO A 43 -6.26 3.03 15.53
C PRO A 43 -4.93 2.61 14.90
N ASP A 44 -4.15 1.74 15.54
CA ASP A 44 -2.82 1.36 15.09
C ASP A 44 -2.86 0.15 14.14
N LEU A 45 -3.90 -0.68 14.20
CA LEU A 45 -3.93 -1.95 13.45
C LEU A 45 -3.89 -1.77 11.94
N LEU A 46 -4.55 -0.73 11.39
CA LEU A 46 -4.45 -0.44 9.96
C LEU A 46 -3.00 -0.21 9.54
N GLY A 47 -2.27 0.60 10.32
CA GLY A 47 -0.86 0.87 10.09
C GLY A 47 0.01 -0.38 10.20
N LEU A 48 -0.23 -1.21 11.20
CA LEU A 48 0.50 -2.45 11.46
C LEU A 48 0.26 -3.52 10.38
N VAL A 49 -0.86 -3.46 9.66
CA VAL A 49 -1.17 -4.41 8.58
C VAL A 49 -0.76 -3.87 7.21
N TYR A 50 -1.00 -2.58 6.93
CA TYR A 50 -0.93 -2.06 5.55
C TYR A 50 0.20 -1.08 5.25
N THR A 51 0.94 -0.58 6.26
CA THR A 51 1.97 0.44 6.00
C THR A 51 3.31 0.19 6.67
N ILE A 52 3.33 -0.03 7.98
CA ILE A 52 4.58 -0.20 8.75
C ILE A 52 5.42 -1.39 8.26
N PRO A 53 4.82 -2.56 7.88
CA PRO A 53 5.60 -3.68 7.37
C PRO A 53 6.44 -3.33 6.14
N TYR A 54 5.97 -2.45 5.27
CA TYR A 54 6.74 -2.02 4.09
C TYR A 54 8.01 -1.28 4.49
N GLN A 55 7.91 -0.38 5.48
CA GLN A 55 9.09 0.34 5.95
C GLN A 55 10.10 -0.60 6.61
N VAL A 56 9.63 -1.64 7.29
CA VAL A 56 10.50 -2.61 7.99
C VAL A 56 11.12 -3.63 7.02
N LEU A 57 10.31 -4.18 6.10
CA LEU A 57 10.69 -5.33 5.27
C LEU A 57 11.21 -4.92 3.87
N GLU A 58 10.81 -3.75 3.38
CA GLU A 58 11.20 -3.19 2.08
C GLU A 58 11.56 -1.70 2.22
N PRO A 59 12.52 -1.34 3.10
CA PRO A 59 12.82 0.06 3.44
C PRO A 59 13.22 0.90 2.23
N ASP A 60 13.83 0.31 1.20
CA ASP A 60 14.24 1.00 -0.02
C ASP A 60 13.06 1.38 -0.95
N LEU A 61 11.88 0.84 -0.67
CA LEU A 61 10.63 1.09 -1.39
C LEU A 61 9.55 1.74 -0.51
N ALA A 62 9.94 2.25 0.67
CA ALA A 62 9.04 2.93 1.59
C ALA A 62 9.39 4.43 1.67
N PHE A 63 8.42 5.28 1.35
CA PHE A 63 8.62 6.73 1.25
C PHE A 63 7.50 7.50 1.93
N ILE A 64 7.84 8.70 2.40
CA ILE A 64 6.94 9.69 3.00
C ILE A 64 6.82 10.89 2.06
N VAL A 65 5.61 11.41 1.95
CA VAL A 65 5.35 12.74 1.38
C VAL A 65 5.22 13.73 2.52
N ASP A 66 6.16 14.66 2.61
CA ASP A 66 6.08 15.81 3.50
C ASP A 66 5.54 17.04 2.75
N GLY A 67 4.87 17.91 3.47
CA GLY A 67 4.37 19.19 3.00
C GLY A 67 4.63 20.30 4.01
N PRO A 68 4.20 21.55 3.73
CA PRO A 68 4.45 22.70 4.61
C PRO A 68 3.92 22.53 6.03
N ALA A 69 2.88 21.71 6.21
CA ALA A 69 2.27 21.43 7.52
C ALA A 69 2.71 20.09 8.13
N GLY A 70 3.77 19.46 7.60
CA GLY A 70 4.27 18.16 8.04
C GLY A 70 3.90 17.01 7.10
N THR A 71 4.04 15.80 7.59
CA THR A 71 3.81 14.57 6.82
C THR A 71 2.35 14.47 6.38
N CYS A 72 2.13 14.25 5.09
CA CYS A 72 0.79 14.28 4.48
C CYS A 72 0.52 13.16 3.47
N GLY A 73 1.40 12.19 3.35
CA GLY A 73 1.20 11.02 2.50
C GLY A 73 2.31 10.02 2.62
N TYR A 74 2.11 8.87 2.01
CA TYR A 74 3.13 7.84 1.83
C TYR A 74 3.06 7.22 0.44
N LEU A 75 4.16 6.61 0.04
CA LEU A 75 4.30 5.77 -1.12
C LEU A 75 5.09 4.52 -0.71
N LEU A 76 4.49 3.36 -0.83
CA LEU A 76 5.04 2.09 -0.38
C LEU A 76 5.03 1.10 -1.52
N GLY A 77 6.06 0.28 -1.62
CA GLY A 77 6.17 -0.78 -2.61
C GLY A 77 6.79 -2.04 -2.05
N ALA A 78 6.48 -3.16 -2.68
CA ALA A 78 7.19 -4.41 -2.54
C ALA A 78 7.61 -4.89 -3.93
N ALA A 79 8.90 -5.21 -4.09
CA ALA A 79 9.47 -5.59 -5.39
C ALA A 79 8.92 -6.93 -5.87
N ASP A 80 8.72 -7.87 -4.94
CA ASP A 80 8.14 -9.19 -5.20
C ASP A 80 7.15 -9.56 -4.08
N THR A 81 5.89 -9.72 -4.45
CA THR A 81 4.79 -10.00 -3.51
C THR A 81 4.96 -11.32 -2.77
N ASN A 82 5.49 -12.36 -3.43
CA ASN A 82 5.70 -13.66 -2.77
C ASN A 82 6.78 -13.55 -1.70
N SER A 83 7.88 -12.88 -2.01
CA SER A 83 8.98 -12.64 -1.06
C SER A 83 8.51 -11.78 0.12
N PHE A 84 7.74 -10.72 -0.15
CA PHE A 84 7.17 -9.87 0.88
C PHE A 84 6.22 -10.63 1.80
N ASN A 85 5.31 -11.43 1.23
CA ASN A 85 4.38 -12.28 1.97
C ASN A 85 5.10 -13.32 2.84
N ALA A 86 6.20 -13.91 2.33
CA ALA A 86 7.01 -14.84 3.12
C ALA A 86 7.64 -14.15 4.34
N LYS A 87 8.17 -12.93 4.18
CA LYS A 87 8.69 -12.12 5.31
C LYS A 87 7.58 -11.73 6.28
N LEU A 88 6.40 -11.32 5.79
CA LEU A 88 5.25 -11.06 6.66
C LEU A 88 4.91 -12.27 7.55
N ALA A 89 4.89 -13.47 6.95
CA ALA A 89 4.53 -14.69 7.66
C ALA A 89 5.56 -15.09 8.73
N THR A 90 6.84 -14.81 8.51
CA THR A 90 7.93 -15.31 9.37
C THR A 90 8.52 -14.26 10.31
N GLU A 91 8.47 -12.98 9.92
CA GLU A 91 9.19 -11.91 10.62
C GLU A 91 8.25 -10.85 11.21
N TRP A 92 7.00 -10.74 10.73
CA TRP A 92 6.09 -9.66 11.14
C TRP A 92 4.86 -10.17 11.90
N TYR A 93 4.07 -11.05 11.31
CA TYR A 93 2.82 -11.51 11.93
C TYR A 93 2.98 -12.30 13.22
N PRO A 94 4.02 -13.12 13.45
CA PRO A 94 4.17 -13.85 14.72
C PRO A 94 4.16 -12.93 15.94
N ASP A 95 4.84 -11.78 15.87
CA ASP A 95 4.86 -10.79 16.97
C ASP A 95 3.50 -10.10 17.16
N LEU A 96 2.77 -9.84 16.07
CA LEU A 96 1.42 -9.29 16.15
C LEU A 96 0.44 -10.30 16.72
N GLN A 97 0.49 -11.55 16.28
CA GLN A 97 -0.35 -12.65 16.79
C GLN A 97 -0.16 -12.89 18.30
N ALA A 98 1.06 -12.67 18.82
CA ALA A 98 1.32 -12.78 20.25
C ALA A 98 0.68 -11.65 21.08
N ARG A 99 0.38 -10.49 20.48
CA ARG A 99 -0.11 -9.29 21.16
C ARG A 99 -1.58 -8.97 20.90
N VAL A 100 -2.11 -9.44 19.80
CA VAL A 100 -3.47 -9.14 19.31
C VAL A 100 -4.33 -10.40 19.47
N ALA A 101 -5.48 -10.28 20.10
CA ALA A 101 -6.38 -11.43 20.29
C ALA A 101 -7.04 -11.82 18.95
N ASP A 102 -7.15 -13.14 18.70
CA ASP A 102 -7.94 -13.66 17.59
C ASP A 102 -9.45 -13.51 17.88
N PRO A 103 -10.23 -12.80 17.06
CA PRO A 103 -11.68 -12.66 17.27
C PRO A 103 -12.46 -13.92 16.87
N GLY A 104 -11.77 -14.93 16.29
CA GLY A 104 -12.38 -16.14 15.78
C GLY A 104 -13.04 -15.94 14.40
N SER A 105 -13.59 -17.04 13.85
CA SER A 105 -14.10 -17.09 12.46
C SER A 105 -15.55 -16.61 12.30
N ASP A 106 -16.31 -16.39 13.38
CA ASP A 106 -17.69 -15.92 13.32
C ASP A 106 -17.75 -14.40 13.12
N ASN A 107 -17.74 -13.98 11.85
CA ASN A 107 -17.74 -12.56 11.50
C ASN A 107 -19.02 -11.79 11.86
N SER A 108 -20.14 -12.51 12.18
CA SER A 108 -21.35 -11.86 12.66
C SER A 108 -21.18 -11.20 14.04
N ARG A 109 -20.15 -11.60 14.77
CA ARG A 109 -19.80 -11.11 16.11
C ARG A 109 -18.73 -10.02 16.09
N TRP A 110 -18.07 -9.80 14.96
CA TRP A 110 -16.99 -8.83 14.86
C TRP A 110 -17.44 -7.40 15.10
N ARG A 111 -16.57 -6.63 15.73
CA ARG A 111 -16.74 -5.20 16.03
C ARG A 111 -15.45 -4.45 15.71
N GLY A 112 -15.58 -3.20 15.32
CA GLY A 112 -14.44 -2.33 15.08
C GLY A 112 -13.36 -2.98 14.20
N SER A 113 -12.15 -3.10 14.74
CA SER A 113 -10.97 -3.64 14.06
C SER A 113 -10.87 -5.17 14.08
N ASP A 114 -11.91 -5.93 14.45
CA ASP A 114 -11.86 -7.40 14.50
C ASP A 114 -11.52 -8.02 13.14
N TRP A 115 -11.92 -7.42 12.04
CA TRP A 115 -11.55 -7.85 10.70
C TRP A 115 -10.02 -7.80 10.45
N LEU A 116 -9.33 -6.81 11.03
CA LEU A 116 -7.86 -6.72 11.00
C LEU A 116 -7.21 -7.73 11.93
N ARG A 117 -7.78 -7.92 13.15
CA ARG A 117 -7.33 -8.95 14.09
C ARG A 117 -7.43 -10.33 13.47
N HIS A 118 -8.55 -10.61 12.80
CA HIS A 118 -8.70 -11.88 12.07
C HIS A 118 -7.68 -12.02 10.94
N LYS A 119 -7.46 -10.97 10.15
CA LYS A 119 -6.44 -10.98 9.08
C LYS A 119 -5.04 -11.24 9.60
N ILE A 120 -4.69 -10.75 10.78
CA ILE A 120 -3.39 -11.01 11.43
C ILE A 120 -3.25 -12.50 11.79
N HIS A 121 -4.31 -13.11 12.33
CA HIS A 121 -4.28 -14.51 12.75
C HIS A 121 -4.47 -15.52 11.61
N HIS A 122 -5.19 -15.13 10.57
CA HIS A 122 -5.57 -15.96 9.42
C HIS A 122 -5.17 -15.30 8.10
N PRO A 123 -3.87 -14.95 7.90
CA PRO A 123 -3.45 -14.28 6.68
C PRO A 123 -3.58 -15.22 5.48
N ASN A 124 -4.10 -14.70 4.37
CA ASN A 124 -4.09 -15.39 3.09
C ASN A 124 -2.96 -14.82 2.22
N PHE A 125 -1.92 -15.60 2.01
CA PHE A 125 -0.76 -15.23 1.18
C PHE A 125 -0.79 -15.87 -0.21
N ALA A 126 -1.84 -16.62 -0.54
CA ALA A 126 -1.96 -17.25 -1.86
C ALA A 126 -2.17 -16.16 -2.93
N LEU A 127 -1.33 -16.13 -3.95
CA LEU A 127 -1.47 -15.24 -5.08
C LEU A 127 -2.15 -15.97 -6.24
N PRO A 128 -3.27 -15.43 -6.76
CA PRO A 128 -3.90 -15.94 -7.97
C PRO A 128 -2.92 -15.94 -9.15
N GLN A 129 -3.01 -16.94 -10.03
CA GLN A 129 -2.16 -17.05 -11.22
C GLN A 129 -2.27 -15.83 -12.15
N ALA A 130 -3.42 -15.15 -12.16
CA ALA A 130 -3.64 -13.92 -12.89
C ALA A 130 -2.65 -12.80 -12.52
N LEU A 131 -2.06 -12.84 -11.30
CA LEU A 131 -1.09 -11.87 -10.83
C LEU A 131 0.37 -12.22 -11.17
N ALA A 132 0.65 -13.39 -11.71
CA ALA A 132 2.03 -13.84 -12.01
C ALA A 132 2.80 -12.87 -12.92
N ALA A 133 2.09 -12.11 -13.75
CA ALA A 133 2.67 -11.12 -14.64
C ALA A 133 2.96 -9.76 -13.98
N TYR A 134 2.55 -9.57 -12.72
CA TYR A 134 2.63 -8.34 -11.95
C TYR A 134 3.20 -8.67 -10.56
N PRO A 135 4.50 -9.00 -10.47
CA PRO A 135 5.10 -9.50 -9.25
C PRO A 135 5.14 -8.47 -8.11
N SER A 136 5.11 -7.18 -8.44
CA SER A 136 5.15 -6.11 -7.44
C SER A 136 3.77 -5.64 -7.02
N HIS A 137 3.68 -5.14 -5.79
CA HIS A 137 2.51 -4.42 -5.30
C HIS A 137 2.91 -3.18 -4.48
N GLY A 138 1.93 -2.35 -4.11
CA GLY A 138 2.22 -1.16 -3.32
C GLY A 138 0.98 -0.41 -2.86
N HIS A 139 1.22 0.68 -2.12
CA HIS A 139 0.19 1.59 -1.62
C HIS A 139 0.63 3.04 -1.80
N ILE A 140 -0.31 3.90 -2.11
CA ILE A 140 -0.15 5.34 -2.05
C ILE A 140 -1.39 5.96 -1.42
N ASP A 141 -1.20 6.72 -0.36
CA ASP A 141 -2.25 7.53 0.21
C ASP A 141 -1.75 8.95 0.48
N LEU A 142 -2.61 9.91 0.15
CA LEU A 142 -2.37 11.32 0.32
C LEU A 142 -3.52 11.92 1.14
N LEU A 143 -3.19 12.67 2.17
CA LEU A 143 -4.17 13.48 2.90
C LEU A 143 -4.72 14.61 1.99
N PRO A 144 -5.90 15.18 2.28
CA PRO A 144 -6.56 16.16 1.41
C PRO A 144 -5.67 17.31 0.95
N GLN A 145 -4.79 17.82 1.83
CA GLN A 145 -3.88 18.94 1.51
C GLN A 145 -2.84 18.63 0.42
N ALA A 146 -2.56 17.33 0.18
CA ALA A 146 -1.62 16.87 -0.84
C ALA A 146 -2.30 16.42 -2.15
N ARG A 147 -3.63 16.35 -2.17
CA ARG A 147 -4.39 15.91 -3.35
C ARG A 147 -4.56 17.04 -4.38
N GLY A 148 -4.80 16.67 -5.65
CA GLY A 148 -5.05 17.62 -6.73
C GLY A 148 -3.82 18.40 -7.23
N LYS A 149 -2.62 18.12 -6.69
CA LYS A 149 -1.36 18.84 -6.99
C LYS A 149 -0.41 18.06 -7.93
N GLY A 150 -0.86 16.96 -8.52
CA GLY A 150 -0.01 16.10 -9.37
C GLY A 150 0.98 15.23 -8.59
N ILE A 151 1.02 15.31 -7.26
CA ILE A 151 1.94 14.57 -6.38
C ILE A 151 1.79 13.06 -6.62
N GLY A 152 0.56 12.54 -6.58
CA GLY A 152 0.30 11.11 -6.76
C GLY A 152 0.85 10.57 -8.08
N ARG A 153 0.65 11.28 -9.20
CA ARG A 153 1.16 10.88 -10.53
C ARG A 153 2.69 10.82 -10.54
N ARG A 154 3.35 11.82 -9.99
CA ARG A 154 4.81 11.89 -9.96
C ARG A 154 5.40 10.85 -9.00
N ALA A 155 4.78 10.64 -7.85
CA ALA A 155 5.18 9.63 -6.88
C ALA A 155 5.04 8.20 -7.45
N MET A 156 3.91 7.89 -8.08
CA MET A 156 3.70 6.58 -8.73
C MET A 156 4.69 6.36 -9.90
N GLY A 157 4.96 7.39 -10.70
CA GLY A 157 5.98 7.30 -11.76
C GLY A 157 7.38 7.03 -11.21
N PHE A 158 7.73 7.57 -10.05
CA PHE A 158 8.97 7.26 -9.35
C PHE A 158 8.99 5.80 -8.86
N LEU A 159 7.89 5.30 -8.25
CA LEU A 159 7.79 3.90 -7.82
C LEU A 159 7.94 2.94 -9.00
N ASP A 160 7.29 3.24 -10.12
CA ASP A 160 7.41 2.43 -11.36
C ASP A 160 8.86 2.26 -11.79
N GLN A 161 9.62 3.37 -11.79
CA GLN A 161 11.05 3.35 -12.17
C GLN A 161 11.88 2.53 -11.17
N ARG A 162 11.60 2.66 -9.86
CA ARG A 162 12.30 1.89 -8.82
C ARG A 162 12.02 0.39 -8.96
N LEU A 163 10.76 0.01 -9.17
CA LEU A 163 10.36 -1.38 -9.34
C LEU A 163 10.91 -1.97 -10.66
N ALA A 164 10.86 -1.23 -11.76
CA ALA A 164 11.48 -1.66 -13.02
C ALA A 164 13.00 -1.86 -12.87
N ALA A 165 13.69 -0.96 -12.17
CA ALA A 165 15.12 -1.09 -11.89
C ALA A 165 15.46 -2.30 -11.00
N SER A 166 14.53 -2.77 -10.16
CA SER A 166 14.67 -4.02 -9.40
C SER A 166 14.33 -5.28 -10.22
N GLY A 167 13.99 -5.14 -11.50
CA GLY A 167 13.67 -6.25 -12.40
C GLY A 167 12.18 -6.64 -12.42
N SER A 168 11.30 -5.89 -11.77
CA SER A 168 9.88 -6.19 -11.80
C SER A 168 9.26 -5.93 -13.17
N THR A 169 8.44 -6.87 -13.64
CA THR A 169 7.74 -6.80 -14.93
C THR A 169 6.38 -6.12 -14.86
N GLY A 170 5.85 -5.89 -13.64
CA GLY A 170 4.52 -5.32 -13.48
C GLY A 170 4.17 -5.02 -12.04
N LEU A 171 3.29 -4.06 -11.87
CA LEU A 171 2.77 -3.59 -10.58
C LEU A 171 1.26 -3.82 -10.54
N CYS A 172 0.77 -4.43 -9.46
CA CYS A 172 -0.64 -4.64 -9.15
C CYS A 172 -1.01 -3.92 -7.86
N LEU A 173 -2.22 -3.39 -7.79
CA LEU A 173 -2.77 -2.73 -6.62
C LEU A 173 -4.18 -3.23 -6.35
N GLU A 174 -4.55 -3.32 -5.08
CA GLU A 174 -5.90 -3.64 -4.63
C GLU A 174 -6.64 -2.35 -4.29
N VAL A 175 -7.84 -2.18 -4.82
CA VAL A 175 -8.66 -0.99 -4.62
C VAL A 175 -10.04 -1.39 -4.15
N MET A 176 -10.51 -0.82 -3.06
CA MET A 176 -11.89 -1.02 -2.62
C MET A 176 -12.88 -0.53 -3.70
N PRO A 177 -13.93 -1.30 -4.05
CA PRO A 177 -14.86 -0.94 -5.13
C PRO A 177 -15.52 0.44 -4.94
N GLN A 178 -15.67 0.89 -3.70
CA GLN A 178 -16.27 2.18 -3.34
C GLN A 178 -15.29 3.36 -3.53
N ASN A 179 -13.99 3.10 -3.70
CA ASN A 179 -12.98 4.15 -3.90
C ASN A 179 -12.87 4.54 -5.38
N ILE A 180 -13.92 5.17 -5.90
CA ILE A 180 -14.03 5.57 -7.29
C ILE A 180 -12.91 6.58 -7.67
N ASP A 181 -12.53 7.45 -6.74
CA ASP A 181 -11.46 8.42 -6.97
C ASP A 181 -10.11 7.72 -7.22
N ALA A 182 -9.79 6.68 -6.44
CA ALA A 182 -8.58 5.89 -6.66
C ALA A 182 -8.64 5.13 -8.00
N LEU A 183 -9.78 4.52 -8.35
CA LEU A 183 -9.95 3.82 -9.63
C LEU A 183 -9.72 4.77 -10.81
N ASN A 184 -10.33 5.97 -10.78
CA ASN A 184 -10.14 6.99 -11.80
C ASN A 184 -8.68 7.48 -11.85
N PHE A 185 -8.06 7.68 -10.69
CA PHE A 185 -6.66 8.07 -10.61
C PHE A 185 -5.76 7.02 -11.25
N TYR A 186 -5.86 5.75 -10.87
CA TYR A 186 -5.04 4.67 -11.41
C TYR A 186 -5.25 4.48 -12.92
N ASN A 187 -6.50 4.52 -13.39
CA ASN A 187 -6.78 4.50 -14.83
C ASN A 187 -6.08 5.66 -15.56
N SER A 188 -6.07 6.87 -14.97
CA SER A 188 -5.43 8.07 -15.57
C SER A 188 -3.91 7.97 -15.68
N ILE A 189 -3.28 7.04 -14.95
CA ILE A 189 -1.82 6.81 -14.96
C ILE A 189 -1.43 5.45 -15.56
N GLY A 190 -2.35 4.82 -16.30
CA GLY A 190 -2.08 3.67 -17.15
C GLY A 190 -2.31 2.29 -16.50
N PHE A 191 -2.98 2.23 -15.36
CA PHE A 191 -3.44 0.95 -14.83
C PHE A 191 -4.74 0.53 -15.50
N GLY A 192 -4.86 -0.75 -15.83
CA GLY A 192 -6.10 -1.40 -16.26
C GLY A 192 -6.68 -2.28 -15.17
N VAL A 193 -8.01 -2.42 -15.15
CA VAL A 193 -8.68 -3.40 -14.28
C VAL A 193 -8.38 -4.81 -14.75
N LEU A 194 -7.97 -5.69 -13.85
CA LEU A 194 -7.84 -7.11 -14.13
C LEU A 194 -9.19 -7.80 -13.97
N HIS A 195 -9.58 -8.55 -14.99
CA HIS A 195 -10.79 -9.35 -15.00
C HIS A 195 -10.40 -10.83 -15.05
N ASP A 196 -10.40 -11.48 -13.89
CA ASP A 196 -10.10 -12.91 -13.78
C ASP A 196 -11.00 -13.53 -12.71
N PRO A 197 -11.62 -14.69 -12.98
CA PRO A 197 -12.52 -15.35 -12.01
C PRO A 197 -11.82 -15.87 -10.75
N GLU A 198 -10.49 -16.05 -10.78
CA GLU A 198 -9.70 -16.48 -9.63
C GLU A 198 -9.38 -15.32 -8.66
N LEU A 199 -9.55 -14.07 -9.10
CA LEU A 199 -9.29 -12.92 -8.23
C LEU A 199 -10.38 -12.82 -7.13
N PRO A 200 -10.00 -12.50 -5.88
CA PRO A 200 -10.93 -12.17 -4.81
C PRO A 200 -11.91 -11.07 -5.25
N LYS A 201 -13.17 -11.18 -4.80
CA LYS A 201 -14.25 -10.29 -5.26
C LYS A 201 -14.53 -9.12 -4.33
N ASP A 202 -13.85 -9.05 -3.22
CA ASP A 202 -13.96 -8.00 -2.19
C ASP A 202 -13.20 -6.73 -2.55
N CYS A 203 -12.28 -6.80 -3.52
CA CYS A 203 -11.56 -5.65 -4.07
C CYS A 203 -11.48 -5.71 -5.59
N ILE A 204 -11.09 -4.59 -6.20
CA ILE A 204 -10.77 -4.46 -7.62
C ILE A 204 -9.25 -4.46 -7.76
N TYR A 205 -8.74 -5.38 -8.57
CA TYR A 205 -7.33 -5.43 -8.91
C TYR A 205 -7.07 -4.55 -10.11
N VAL A 206 -6.18 -3.57 -9.97
CA VAL A 206 -5.70 -2.75 -11.07
C VAL A 206 -4.20 -2.99 -11.28
N ALA A 207 -3.78 -3.15 -12.53
CA ALA A 207 -2.40 -3.48 -12.80
C ALA A 207 -1.88 -2.80 -14.07
N LYS A 208 -0.56 -2.66 -14.15
CA LYS A 208 0.13 -2.24 -15.35
C LYS A 208 1.48 -2.93 -15.52
N ARG A 209 1.91 -3.11 -16.76
CA ARG A 209 3.26 -3.53 -17.08
C ARG A 209 4.24 -2.39 -16.81
N LEU A 210 5.39 -2.73 -16.28
CA LEU A 210 6.50 -1.81 -16.11
C LEU A 210 7.41 -1.88 -17.33
N ALA A 211 7.74 -0.73 -17.91
CA ALA A 211 8.72 -0.65 -18.97
C ALA A 211 10.11 -0.67 -18.36
N PHE A 212 10.95 -1.60 -18.80
CA PHE A 212 12.38 -1.53 -18.48
C PHE A 212 12.96 -0.25 -19.13
N ALA A 213 13.71 0.51 -18.36
CA ALA A 213 14.52 1.55 -18.96
C ALA A 213 15.45 0.86 -19.97
N PRO A 214 15.55 1.36 -21.26
CA PRO A 214 16.52 0.81 -22.16
C PRO A 214 17.91 0.92 -21.50
N GLU A 215 18.67 -0.17 -21.53
CA GLU A 215 20.09 -0.12 -21.15
C GLU A 215 20.71 1.04 -21.91
N VAL A 216 21.22 2.03 -21.20
CA VAL A 216 22.05 3.08 -21.78
C VAL A 216 23.31 2.36 -22.22
N ALA A 217 23.39 2.02 -23.50
CA ALA A 217 24.61 1.48 -24.08
C ALA A 217 25.72 2.48 -23.80
N GLY A 218 26.66 2.08 -22.92
CA GLY A 218 27.87 2.82 -22.57
C GLY A 218 28.88 2.85 -23.73
#